data_d54a394b831dd8715367d230ee29cc8a
#
_entry.id   d54a394b831dd8715367d230ee29cc8a
#
_cell.length_a   1.000
_cell.length_b   1.000
_cell.length_c   1.000
_cell.angle_alpha   90.00
_cell.angle_beta   90.00
_cell.angle_gamma   90.00
#
_symmetry.space_group_name_H-M   'P 1'
#
loop_
_entity.id
_entity.type
_entity.pdbx_description
1 polymer ?
#
loop_
_entity_poly.entity_id
_entity_poly.type
_entity_poly.pdbx_seq_one_letter_code
_entity_poly.pdbx_strand_id
1 'polypeptide(L)'
;MSFAQLDKQEALLQESQTIRVKALDAALGDLSEDDARRYGETDSLDLVAEALRIVMHCAFTHAPMEPDAFSTVVREILRHGLTSEEFLRLYRSALEHVWRILLEVAEGALLLLHAEYFFHCVRNGESFIAALVDLPAESPDMPETLARLGHALLRGDPLDGLHPAVESVLAPTYLIAVVPFMGRGETYVRGVSTVTRRHLEAIRRRTGVSGMTVDREADVVLLLPVRGNSRSAHDKLVSAVRTVFSAENSGLTCGLAAPMSRSDIPAAVKEAAELGQVAAALEYAPGAYVVEEIMLEVMLYRAPDVASRLAAKLAPLIRSGSQLVDTLETFLECGQERKTAARRLFIHPNTLSYRLRRIQDLTHLSPTNSRDVGVLQAGLIASRIVNSR
;
A
#
# COMPACT_ATOMS: atom_id res chain seq x y z
N MET A 1 -26.90 21.96 -1.66
CA MET A 1 -27.43 21.69 -0.30
C MET A 1 -28.52 22.72 -0.01
N SER A 2 -29.71 22.30 0.44
CA SER A 2 -30.84 23.18 0.79
C SER A 2 -30.60 23.80 2.16
N PHE A 3 -31.06 25.05 2.37
CA PHE A 3 -31.03 25.75 3.68
C PHE A 3 -31.55 24.89 4.84
N ALA A 4 -32.59 24.08 4.59
CA ALA A 4 -33.14 23.12 5.56
C ALA A 4 -32.18 21.97 5.95
N GLN A 5 -31.16 21.68 5.14
CA GLN A 5 -30.10 20.69 5.47
C GLN A 5 -28.98 21.29 6.32
N LEU A 6 -28.69 22.58 6.12
CA LEU A 6 -27.75 23.34 6.96
C LEU A 6 -28.27 23.54 8.37
N ASP A 7 -29.57 23.94 8.52
CA ASP A 7 -30.20 24.10 9.84
C ASP A 7 -30.25 22.76 10.63
N LYS A 8 -30.47 21.64 9.95
CA LYS A 8 -30.43 20.31 10.58
C LYS A 8 -29.01 19.90 10.99
N GLN A 9 -28.00 20.27 10.21
CA GLN A 9 -26.61 19.98 10.56
C GLN A 9 -26.13 20.81 11.76
N GLU A 10 -26.50 22.08 11.85
CA GLU A 10 -26.19 22.93 13.04
C GLU A 10 -26.91 22.45 14.29
N ALA A 11 -28.17 22.05 14.19
CA ALA A 11 -28.92 21.47 15.29
C ALA A 11 -28.28 20.16 15.80
N LEU A 12 -27.86 19.28 14.88
CA LEU A 12 -27.13 18.03 15.20
C LEU A 12 -25.77 18.30 15.85
N LEU A 13 -25.05 19.35 15.45
CA LEU A 13 -23.78 19.74 16.05
C LEU A 13 -23.95 20.28 17.49
N GLN A 14 -25.04 21.02 17.77
CA GLN A 14 -25.39 21.46 19.14
C GLN A 14 -25.87 20.29 20.01
N GLU A 15 -26.67 19.39 19.46
CA GLU A 15 -27.05 18.14 20.15
C GLU A 15 -25.82 17.27 20.44
N SER A 16 -24.82 17.22 19.54
CA SER A 16 -23.59 16.46 19.72
C SER A 16 -22.79 16.89 20.95
N GLN A 17 -22.81 18.18 21.31
CA GLN A 17 -22.17 18.66 22.53
C GLN A 17 -22.87 18.11 23.79
N THR A 18 -24.21 18.11 23.79
CA THR A 18 -25.02 17.59 24.91
C THR A 18 -24.85 16.07 25.03
N ILE A 19 -24.83 15.35 23.93
CA ILE A 19 -24.58 13.90 23.86
C ILE A 19 -23.20 13.56 24.42
N ARG A 20 -22.18 14.33 24.05
CA ARG A 20 -20.78 14.13 24.51
C ARG A 20 -20.67 14.28 26.04
N VAL A 21 -21.24 15.35 26.61
CA VAL A 21 -21.21 15.58 28.04
C VAL A 21 -21.93 14.45 28.79
N LYS A 22 -23.12 14.07 28.33
CA LYS A 22 -23.88 12.95 28.94
C LYS A 22 -23.14 11.61 28.81
N ALA A 23 -22.49 11.36 27.69
CA ALA A 23 -21.72 10.13 27.48
C ALA A 23 -20.48 10.06 28.38
N LEU A 24 -19.81 11.21 28.57
CA LEU A 24 -18.66 11.31 29.45
C LEU A 24 -19.08 11.15 30.92
N ASP A 25 -20.15 11.83 31.36
CA ASP A 25 -20.68 11.71 32.72
C ASP A 25 -21.12 10.27 33.04
N ALA A 26 -21.73 9.59 32.06
CA ALA A 26 -22.10 8.19 32.19
C ALA A 26 -20.89 7.25 32.22
N ALA A 27 -19.88 7.50 31.40
CA ALA A 27 -18.64 6.73 31.42
C ALA A 27 -17.86 6.89 32.73
N LEU A 28 -17.90 8.11 33.32
CA LEU A 28 -17.33 8.40 34.63
C LEU A 28 -18.11 7.72 35.75
N GLY A 29 -19.44 7.62 35.63
CA GLY A 29 -20.29 6.91 36.57
C GLY A 29 -20.02 5.40 36.64
N ASP A 30 -19.47 4.81 35.57
CA ASP A 30 -19.08 3.40 35.51
C ASP A 30 -17.67 3.13 36.11
N LEU A 31 -16.92 4.17 36.49
CA LEU A 31 -15.63 4.03 37.17
C LEU A 31 -15.81 3.60 38.62
N SER A 32 -14.85 2.81 39.14
CA SER A 32 -14.76 2.58 40.60
C SER A 32 -14.52 3.90 41.34
N GLU A 33 -14.90 4.00 42.62
CA GLU A 33 -14.68 5.22 43.41
C GLU A 33 -13.20 5.64 43.44
N ASP A 34 -12.28 4.67 43.46
CA ASP A 34 -10.83 4.93 43.43
C ASP A 34 -10.35 5.43 42.09
N ASP A 35 -10.90 4.90 41.00
CA ASP A 35 -10.60 5.36 39.62
C ASP A 35 -11.18 6.77 39.42
N ALA A 36 -12.39 7.06 39.88
CA ALA A 36 -13.01 8.37 39.79
C ALA A 36 -12.20 9.46 40.52
N ARG A 37 -11.66 9.14 41.73
CA ARG A 37 -10.75 10.04 42.45
C ARG A 37 -9.43 10.29 41.71
N ARG A 38 -8.89 9.25 41.09
CA ARG A 38 -7.61 9.34 40.36
C ARG A 38 -7.72 10.20 39.09
N TYR A 39 -8.83 10.12 38.38
CA TYR A 39 -9.01 10.81 37.09
C TYR A 39 -9.78 12.11 37.18
N GLY A 40 -10.59 12.31 38.25
CA GLY A 40 -11.36 13.53 38.46
C GLY A 40 -10.52 14.76 38.85
N GLU A 41 -9.29 14.56 39.32
CA GLU A 41 -8.38 15.64 39.72
C GLU A 41 -7.36 16.03 38.61
N THR A 42 -7.43 15.43 37.43
CA THR A 42 -6.46 15.63 36.33
C THR A 42 -7.12 16.12 35.07
N ASP A 43 -6.39 16.91 34.24
CA ASP A 43 -6.78 17.34 32.90
C ASP A 43 -7.06 16.16 31.94
N SER A 44 -6.85 14.93 32.38
CA SER A 44 -7.03 13.69 31.62
C SER A 44 -8.46 13.51 31.11
N LEU A 45 -9.48 13.93 31.88
CA LEU A 45 -10.88 13.80 31.46
C LEU A 45 -11.25 14.75 30.34
N ASP A 46 -10.70 15.96 30.36
CA ASP A 46 -10.88 16.92 29.28
C ASP A 46 -10.26 16.42 27.98
N LEU A 47 -9.12 15.74 28.05
CA LEU A 47 -8.47 15.13 26.92
C LEU A 47 -9.26 13.92 26.38
N VAL A 48 -9.85 13.09 27.24
CA VAL A 48 -10.77 12.02 26.82
C VAL A 48 -12.00 12.61 26.12
N ALA A 49 -12.56 13.70 26.69
CA ALA A 49 -13.66 14.41 26.06
C ALA A 49 -13.29 14.98 24.69
N GLU A 50 -12.06 15.48 24.52
CA GLU A 50 -11.56 15.96 23.25
C GLU A 50 -11.39 14.83 22.21
N ALA A 51 -10.86 13.67 22.61
CA ALA A 51 -10.79 12.50 21.75
C ALA A 51 -12.18 12.05 21.27
N LEU A 52 -13.15 12.02 22.17
CA LEU A 52 -14.55 11.73 21.84
C LEU A 52 -15.15 12.80 20.91
N ARG A 53 -14.83 14.09 21.12
CA ARG A 53 -15.28 15.18 20.25
C ARG A 53 -14.81 14.99 18.81
N ILE A 54 -13.57 14.58 18.61
CA ILE A 54 -13.00 14.32 17.27
C ILE A 54 -13.78 13.17 16.61
N VAL A 55 -13.98 12.06 17.32
CA VAL A 55 -14.69 10.89 16.77
C VAL A 55 -16.14 11.24 16.42
N MET A 56 -16.83 11.94 17.33
CA MET A 56 -18.22 12.35 17.11
C MET A 56 -18.34 13.36 15.96
N HIS A 57 -17.43 14.34 15.87
CA HIS A 57 -17.40 15.27 14.75
C HIS A 57 -17.30 14.52 13.41
N CYS A 58 -16.35 13.58 13.30
CA CYS A 58 -16.20 12.77 12.10
C CYS A 58 -17.44 11.92 11.80
N ALA A 59 -18.02 11.30 12.84
CA ALA A 59 -19.21 10.45 12.70
C ALA A 59 -20.44 11.21 12.20
N PHE A 60 -20.65 12.44 12.68
CA PHE A 60 -21.83 13.25 12.33
C PHE A 60 -21.64 14.06 11.05
N THR A 61 -20.44 14.49 10.74
CA THR A 61 -20.14 15.28 9.51
C THR A 61 -19.74 14.43 8.34
N HIS A 62 -19.54 13.14 8.53
CA HIS A 62 -18.95 12.21 7.56
C HIS A 62 -17.56 12.68 7.05
N ALA A 63 -16.87 13.45 7.87
CA ALA A 63 -15.51 13.88 7.58
C ALA A 63 -14.50 12.77 7.90
N PRO A 64 -13.44 12.63 7.15
CA PRO A 64 -12.37 11.68 7.50
C PRO A 64 -11.73 12.09 8.81
N MET A 65 -11.47 11.11 9.70
CA MET A 65 -10.73 11.37 10.93
C MET A 65 -9.27 11.68 10.59
N GLU A 66 -8.80 12.86 10.99
CA GLU A 66 -7.42 13.25 10.82
C GLU A 66 -6.53 12.52 11.83
N PRO A 67 -5.62 11.63 11.37
CA PRO A 67 -4.79 10.80 12.25
C PRO A 67 -3.94 11.62 13.22
N ASP A 68 -3.39 12.73 12.75
CA ASP A 68 -2.46 13.55 13.53
C ASP A 68 -3.15 14.28 14.69
N ALA A 69 -4.35 14.78 14.48
CA ALA A 69 -5.14 15.44 15.53
C ALA A 69 -5.50 14.45 16.63
N PHE A 70 -6.06 13.29 16.28
CA PHE A 70 -6.43 12.26 17.23
C PHE A 70 -5.22 11.67 17.98
N SER A 71 -4.13 11.38 17.26
CA SER A 71 -2.89 10.85 17.84
C SER A 71 -2.24 11.83 18.82
N THR A 72 -2.38 13.13 18.58
CA THR A 72 -1.85 14.16 19.48
C THR A 72 -2.60 14.15 20.81
N VAL A 73 -3.92 14.09 20.77
CA VAL A 73 -4.76 14.02 21.98
C VAL A 73 -4.48 12.74 22.76
N VAL A 74 -4.40 11.57 22.09
CA VAL A 74 -4.11 10.30 22.78
C VAL A 74 -2.72 10.30 23.43
N ARG A 75 -1.70 10.84 22.76
CA ARG A 75 -0.37 10.99 23.36
C ARG A 75 -0.36 11.87 24.61
N GLU A 76 -1.15 12.94 24.59
CA GLU A 76 -1.25 13.83 25.74
C GLU A 76 -1.97 13.14 26.92
N ILE A 77 -3.01 12.36 26.65
CA ILE A 77 -3.69 11.52 27.67
C ILE A 77 -2.67 10.57 28.35
N LEU A 78 -1.84 9.90 27.56
CA LEU A 78 -0.82 8.98 28.10
C LEU A 78 0.25 9.72 28.92
N ARG A 79 0.63 10.96 28.52
CA ARG A 79 1.56 11.80 29.30
C ARG A 79 1.01 12.22 30.66
N HIS A 80 -0.31 12.36 30.78
CA HIS A 80 -0.99 12.70 32.04
C HIS A 80 -1.20 11.50 32.95
N GLY A 81 -0.64 10.34 32.61
CA GLY A 81 -0.52 9.18 33.47
C GLY A 81 -1.65 8.15 33.38
N LEU A 82 -2.60 8.29 32.42
CA LEU A 82 -3.50 7.20 32.08
C LEU A 82 -2.70 6.11 31.36
N THR A 83 -2.91 4.88 31.80
CA THR A 83 -2.43 3.74 31.03
C THR A 83 -3.29 3.58 29.75
N SER A 84 -2.73 2.98 28.75
CA SER A 84 -3.42 2.69 27.50
C SER A 84 -4.69 1.84 27.70
N GLU A 85 -4.64 0.90 28.65
CA GLU A 85 -5.76 0.02 28.97
C GLU A 85 -6.89 0.79 29.67
N GLU A 86 -6.54 1.68 30.57
CA GLU A 86 -7.48 2.58 31.24
C GLU A 86 -8.15 3.53 30.24
N PHE A 87 -7.36 4.12 29.33
CA PHE A 87 -7.91 4.98 28.29
C PHE A 87 -8.83 4.21 27.33
N LEU A 88 -8.46 3.02 26.89
CA LEU A 88 -9.31 2.18 26.02
C LEU A 88 -10.62 1.80 26.73
N ARG A 89 -10.58 1.50 28.02
CA ARG A 89 -11.77 1.17 28.80
C ARG A 89 -12.71 2.38 28.87
N LEU A 90 -12.21 3.57 29.24
CA LEU A 90 -12.96 4.81 29.25
C LEU A 90 -13.54 5.18 27.89
N TYR A 91 -12.72 5.09 26.87
CA TYR A 91 -13.10 5.38 25.50
C TYR A 91 -14.24 4.47 25.00
N ARG A 92 -14.13 3.16 25.24
CA ARG A 92 -15.19 2.19 24.88
C ARG A 92 -16.47 2.42 25.64
N SER A 93 -16.40 2.62 26.97
CA SER A 93 -17.57 2.92 27.79
C SER A 93 -18.29 4.19 27.31
N ALA A 94 -17.55 5.25 27.03
CA ALA A 94 -18.13 6.48 26.51
C ALA A 94 -18.76 6.29 25.11
N LEU A 95 -18.15 5.51 24.23
CA LEU A 95 -18.72 5.20 22.91
C LEU A 95 -19.99 4.35 22.99
N GLU A 96 -20.05 3.40 23.92
CA GLU A 96 -21.27 2.62 24.17
C GLU A 96 -22.43 3.53 24.63
N HIS A 97 -22.15 4.53 25.47
CA HIS A 97 -23.14 5.50 25.90
C HIS A 97 -23.57 6.42 24.75
N VAL A 98 -22.64 6.90 23.94
CA VAL A 98 -22.95 7.66 22.71
C VAL A 98 -23.86 6.84 21.81
N TRP A 99 -23.57 5.56 21.62
CA TRP A 99 -24.37 4.67 20.78
C TRP A 99 -25.80 4.48 21.34
N ARG A 100 -25.93 4.28 22.65
CA ARG A 100 -27.23 4.15 23.30
C ARG A 100 -28.08 5.40 23.12
N ILE A 101 -27.47 6.59 23.29
CA ILE A 101 -28.18 7.87 23.12
C ILE A 101 -28.55 8.07 21.64
N LEU A 102 -27.69 7.69 20.70
CA LEU A 102 -28.01 7.76 19.28
C LEU A 102 -29.20 6.86 18.89
N LEU A 103 -29.33 5.68 19.50
CA LEU A 103 -30.47 4.79 19.30
C LEU A 103 -31.80 5.39 19.84
N GLU A 104 -31.73 6.20 20.86
CA GLU A 104 -32.90 6.88 21.47
C GLU A 104 -33.36 8.10 20.64
N VAL A 105 -32.43 8.79 19.97
CA VAL A 105 -32.71 10.09 19.32
C VAL A 105 -32.89 9.95 17.81
N ALA A 106 -32.30 8.96 17.17
CA ALA A 106 -32.30 8.82 15.70
C ALA A 106 -33.33 7.79 15.22
N GLU A 107 -34.19 8.17 14.25
CA GLU A 107 -35.20 7.30 13.66
C GLU A 107 -34.84 6.92 12.20
N GLY A 108 -35.07 5.66 11.85
CA GLY A 108 -35.15 5.20 10.47
C GLY A 108 -33.84 5.18 9.68
N ALA A 109 -33.88 5.62 8.40
CA ALA A 109 -32.76 5.55 7.47
C ALA A 109 -31.52 6.41 7.88
N LEU A 110 -31.75 7.48 8.66
CA LEU A 110 -30.68 8.31 9.20
C LEU A 110 -29.84 7.55 10.25
N LEU A 111 -30.46 6.70 11.04
CA LEU A 111 -29.78 5.87 12.02
C LEU A 111 -28.78 4.91 11.34
N LEU A 112 -29.21 4.26 10.25
CA LEU A 112 -28.34 3.33 9.52
C LEU A 112 -27.13 4.03 8.88
N LEU A 113 -27.32 5.21 8.32
CA LEU A 113 -26.26 5.99 7.69
C LEU A 113 -25.22 6.45 8.72
N HIS A 114 -25.67 6.97 9.88
CA HIS A 114 -24.76 7.40 10.94
C HIS A 114 -24.13 6.22 11.68
N ALA A 115 -24.84 5.10 11.80
CA ALA A 115 -24.32 3.90 12.41
C ALA A 115 -23.09 3.34 11.69
N GLU A 116 -23.17 3.19 10.37
CA GLU A 116 -22.07 2.66 9.58
C GLU A 116 -20.81 3.53 9.71
N TYR A 117 -20.99 4.86 9.65
CA TYR A 117 -19.89 5.80 9.76
C TYR A 117 -19.36 5.90 11.19
N PHE A 118 -20.24 5.86 12.19
CA PHE A 118 -19.86 5.81 13.60
C PHE A 118 -18.97 4.60 13.91
N PHE A 119 -19.41 3.39 13.53
CA PHE A 119 -18.59 2.18 13.69
C PHE A 119 -17.27 2.23 12.93
N HIS A 120 -17.24 2.88 11.78
CA HIS A 120 -16.00 3.11 11.05
C HIS A 120 -15.05 4.02 11.84
N CYS A 121 -15.53 5.12 12.38
CA CYS A 121 -14.75 6.04 13.20
C CYS A 121 -14.29 5.40 14.52
N VAL A 122 -15.14 4.62 15.18
CA VAL A 122 -14.80 3.86 16.40
C VAL A 122 -13.64 2.89 16.11
N ARG A 123 -13.77 2.09 15.07
CA ARG A 123 -12.73 1.13 14.65
C ARG A 123 -11.41 1.80 14.28
N ASN A 124 -11.48 2.95 13.63
CA ASN A 124 -10.29 3.73 13.32
C ASN A 124 -9.65 4.29 14.59
N GLY A 125 -10.44 4.84 15.51
CA GLY A 125 -9.97 5.31 16.81
C GLY A 125 -9.30 4.20 17.61
N GLU A 126 -9.94 3.03 17.74
CA GLU A 126 -9.34 1.86 18.41
C GLU A 126 -8.04 1.40 17.73
N SER A 127 -7.99 1.42 16.41
CA SER A 127 -6.76 1.08 15.66
C SER A 127 -5.65 2.10 15.89
N PHE A 128 -5.99 3.39 16.01
CA PHE A 128 -5.02 4.43 16.36
C PHE A 128 -4.52 4.30 17.78
N ILE A 129 -5.42 4.03 18.73
CA ILE A 129 -5.08 3.79 20.12
C ILE A 129 -4.19 2.55 20.23
N ALA A 130 -4.57 1.43 19.60
CA ALA A 130 -3.77 0.22 19.59
C ALA A 130 -2.39 0.45 18.97
N ALA A 131 -2.31 1.20 17.87
CA ALA A 131 -1.03 1.56 17.25
C ALA A 131 -0.16 2.45 18.15
N LEU A 132 -0.76 3.26 19.03
CA LEU A 132 -0.05 4.11 20.00
C LEU A 132 0.27 3.37 21.30
N VAL A 133 -0.53 2.35 21.64
CA VAL A 133 -0.38 1.50 22.84
C VAL A 133 0.74 0.47 22.67
N ASP A 134 0.87 -0.09 21.48
CA ASP A 134 2.01 -0.96 21.15
C ASP A 134 3.33 -0.17 21.06
N LEU A 135 3.29 1.15 21.26
CA LEU A 135 4.42 2.06 21.32
C LEU A 135 4.65 2.52 22.77
N PRO A 136 5.82 2.33 23.37
CA PRO A 136 6.09 2.81 24.73
C PRO A 136 5.90 4.33 24.81
N ALA A 137 5.26 4.79 25.89
CA ALA A 137 4.86 6.18 26.14
C ALA A 137 6.04 7.19 26.25
N GLU A 138 7.27 6.76 26.14
CA GLU A 138 8.47 7.55 26.44
C GLU A 138 9.44 7.64 25.25
N SER A 139 8.96 8.01 24.04
CA SER A 139 9.96 8.42 23.04
C SER A 139 9.38 9.49 22.12
N PRO A 140 9.83 10.74 22.24
CA PRO A 140 9.52 11.80 21.25
C PRO A 140 10.04 11.48 19.84
N ASP A 141 10.82 10.39 19.69
CA ASP A 141 11.57 10.02 18.49
C ASP A 141 11.01 8.79 17.74
N MET A 142 9.74 8.42 17.92
CA MET A 142 9.22 7.17 17.33
C MET A 142 9.20 7.15 15.79
N PRO A 143 8.82 8.22 15.07
CA PRO A 143 8.99 8.25 13.61
C PRO A 143 10.46 8.11 13.20
N GLU A 144 11.37 8.70 13.95
CA GLU A 144 12.82 8.59 13.74
C GLU A 144 13.33 7.19 14.09
N THR A 145 12.81 6.59 15.17
CA THR A 145 13.16 5.21 15.57
C THR A 145 12.71 4.19 14.54
N LEU A 146 11.48 4.31 14.00
CA LEU A 146 10.99 3.45 12.91
C LEU A 146 11.78 3.66 11.61
N ALA A 147 12.15 4.91 11.30
CA ALA A 147 13.00 5.19 10.16
C ALA A 147 14.41 4.58 10.35
N ARG A 148 15.00 4.73 11.52
CA ARG A 148 16.28 4.07 11.88
C ARG A 148 16.19 2.57 11.81
N LEU A 149 15.10 1.97 12.33
CA LEU A 149 14.83 0.54 12.23
C LEU A 149 14.74 0.09 10.77
N GLY A 150 13.95 0.80 9.96
CA GLY A 150 13.83 0.53 8.54
C GLY A 150 15.20 0.55 7.84
N HIS A 151 15.99 1.58 8.07
CA HIS A 151 17.33 1.67 7.51
C HIS A 151 18.29 0.57 8.03
N ALA A 152 18.20 0.18 9.31
CA ALA A 152 18.99 -0.91 9.87
C ALA A 152 18.62 -2.26 9.22
N LEU A 153 17.31 -2.54 9.06
CA LEU A 153 16.83 -3.72 8.36
C LEU A 153 17.32 -3.77 6.90
N LEU A 154 17.29 -2.62 6.21
CA LEU A 154 17.76 -2.54 4.81
C LEU A 154 19.27 -2.78 4.66
N ARG A 155 20.06 -2.42 5.66
CA ARG A 155 21.52 -2.64 5.67
C ARG A 155 21.91 -4.00 6.23
N GLY A 156 21.00 -4.69 6.91
CA GLY A 156 21.31 -5.91 7.65
C GLY A 156 22.14 -5.63 8.91
N ASP A 157 22.04 -4.40 9.46
CA ASP A 157 22.76 -4.03 10.68
C ASP A 157 22.28 -4.88 11.87
N PRO A 158 23.15 -5.20 12.84
CA PRO A 158 22.72 -5.80 14.09
C PRO A 158 21.66 -4.91 14.77
N LEU A 159 20.59 -5.52 15.24
CA LEU A 159 19.50 -4.82 15.92
C LEU A 159 19.73 -4.78 17.45
N ASP A 160 20.97 -5.07 17.90
CA ASP A 160 21.36 -5.07 19.29
C ASP A 160 21.32 -3.63 19.85
N GLY A 161 20.67 -3.46 21.00
CA GLY A 161 20.53 -2.16 21.66
C GLY A 161 19.35 -1.31 21.17
N LEU A 162 18.47 -1.86 20.35
CA LEU A 162 17.17 -1.23 20.10
C LEU A 162 16.29 -1.33 21.34
N HIS A 163 15.46 -0.31 21.55
CA HIS A 163 14.53 -0.28 22.66
C HIS A 163 13.65 -1.55 22.67
N PRO A 164 13.40 -2.22 23.81
CA PRO A 164 12.61 -3.46 23.89
C PRO A 164 11.25 -3.40 23.16
N ALA A 165 10.65 -2.23 23.08
CA ALA A 165 9.43 -2.01 22.33
C ALA A 165 9.58 -2.18 20.81
N VAL A 166 10.77 -2.03 20.27
CA VAL A 166 11.03 -2.28 18.84
C VAL A 166 11.09 -3.78 18.55
N GLU A 167 11.51 -4.59 19.53
CA GLU A 167 11.50 -6.04 19.39
C GLU A 167 10.09 -6.60 19.22
N SER A 168 9.08 -5.99 19.88
CA SER A 168 7.68 -6.40 19.75
C SER A 168 7.09 -6.08 18.36
N VAL A 169 7.62 -5.09 17.66
CA VAL A 169 7.20 -4.67 16.31
C VAL A 169 7.89 -5.50 15.22
N LEU A 170 9.04 -6.12 15.54
CA LEU A 170 9.81 -6.92 14.60
C LEU A 170 9.09 -8.21 14.24
N ALA A 171 8.96 -8.47 12.94
CA ALA A 171 8.49 -9.76 12.44
C ALA A 171 9.67 -10.67 12.09
N PRO A 172 9.51 -11.99 12.12
CA PRO A 172 10.55 -12.92 11.69
C PRO A 172 10.79 -12.87 10.18
N THR A 173 9.76 -12.51 9.41
CA THR A 173 9.78 -12.44 7.94
C THR A 173 9.11 -11.18 7.44
N TYR A 174 9.56 -10.69 6.27
CA TYR A 174 9.02 -9.51 5.61
C TYR A 174 8.79 -9.77 4.13
N LEU A 175 7.66 -9.29 3.62
CA LEU A 175 7.43 -9.10 2.19
C LEU A 175 7.99 -7.74 1.81
N ILE A 176 8.81 -7.69 0.76
CA ILE A 176 9.49 -6.48 0.32
C ILE A 176 8.92 -6.03 -1.02
N ALA A 177 8.49 -4.77 -1.09
CA ALA A 177 8.15 -4.13 -2.36
C ALA A 177 9.02 -2.88 -2.55
N VAL A 178 9.51 -2.65 -3.77
CA VAL A 178 10.36 -1.50 -4.09
C VAL A 178 9.79 -0.76 -5.29
N VAL A 179 9.53 0.53 -5.10
CA VAL A 179 9.02 1.45 -6.12
C VAL A 179 10.17 2.34 -6.60
N PRO A 180 10.66 2.17 -7.82
CA PRO A 180 11.80 2.94 -8.33
C PRO A 180 11.40 4.38 -8.68
N PHE A 181 12.34 5.31 -8.56
CA PHE A 181 12.22 6.65 -9.10
C PHE A 181 12.67 6.66 -10.56
N MET A 182 11.73 6.87 -11.50
CA MET A 182 12.02 6.95 -12.93
C MET A 182 12.28 8.37 -13.42
N GLY A 183 12.08 9.36 -12.55
CA GLY A 183 12.33 10.78 -12.79
C GLY A 183 13.27 11.39 -11.76
N ARG A 184 13.76 12.60 -12.06
CA ARG A 184 14.61 13.38 -11.18
C ARG A 184 13.89 14.65 -10.75
N GLY A 185 14.17 15.11 -9.54
CA GLY A 185 13.61 16.31 -8.95
C GLY A 185 12.80 16.04 -7.69
N GLU A 186 12.91 16.95 -6.74
CA GLU A 186 12.35 16.80 -5.39
C GLU A 186 10.82 16.62 -5.40
N THR A 187 10.12 17.36 -6.25
CA THR A 187 8.65 17.27 -6.39
C THR A 187 8.21 15.91 -6.89
N TYR A 188 8.94 15.31 -7.85
CA TYR A 188 8.64 13.99 -8.37
C TYR A 188 8.87 12.91 -7.30
N VAL A 189 10.02 12.94 -6.64
CA VAL A 189 10.38 11.99 -5.57
C VAL A 189 9.36 12.06 -4.44
N ARG A 190 9.00 13.26 -3.97
CA ARG A 190 7.94 13.44 -2.95
C ARG A 190 6.58 12.92 -3.42
N GLY A 191 6.25 13.11 -4.70
CA GLY A 191 5.02 12.57 -5.30
C GLY A 191 4.95 11.06 -5.21
N VAL A 192 6.00 10.36 -5.65
CA VAL A 192 6.10 8.89 -5.60
C VAL A 192 6.04 8.40 -4.15
N SER A 193 6.81 9.00 -3.23
CA SER A 193 6.78 8.62 -1.80
C SER A 193 5.39 8.81 -1.18
N THR A 194 4.70 9.90 -1.53
CA THR A 194 3.34 10.16 -1.03
C THR A 194 2.34 9.13 -1.54
N VAL A 195 2.38 8.79 -2.82
CA VAL A 195 1.50 7.75 -3.40
C VAL A 195 1.82 6.38 -2.80
N THR A 196 3.10 6.07 -2.62
CA THR A 196 3.54 4.81 -2.01
C THR A 196 3.04 4.67 -0.57
N ARG A 197 3.06 5.74 0.23
CA ARG A 197 2.48 5.73 1.59
C ARG A 197 0.96 5.52 1.57
N ARG A 198 0.24 6.09 0.59
CA ARG A 198 -1.20 5.81 0.39
C ARG A 198 -1.44 4.35 0.02
N HIS A 199 -0.58 3.75 -0.79
CA HIS A 199 -0.63 2.32 -1.09
C HIS A 199 -0.41 1.47 0.17
N LEU A 200 0.58 1.81 1.00
CA LEU A 200 0.80 1.13 2.28
C LEU A 200 -0.44 1.18 3.16
N GLU A 201 -1.10 2.33 3.26
CA GLU A 201 -2.33 2.49 4.01
C GLU A 201 -3.50 1.67 3.42
N ALA A 202 -3.60 1.59 2.09
CA ALA A 202 -4.58 0.75 1.41
C ALA A 202 -4.34 -0.75 1.66
N ILE A 203 -3.07 -1.18 1.70
CA ILE A 203 -2.67 -2.54 2.06
C ILE A 203 -3.05 -2.83 3.52
N ARG A 204 -2.74 -1.90 4.45
CA ARG A 204 -3.10 -2.01 5.87
C ARG A 204 -4.61 -2.20 6.06
N ARG A 205 -5.43 -1.40 5.39
CA ARG A 205 -6.90 -1.51 5.46
C ARG A 205 -7.43 -2.87 4.99
N ARG A 206 -6.76 -3.50 4.00
CA ARG A 206 -7.17 -4.80 3.44
C ARG A 206 -6.70 -6.00 4.26
N THR A 207 -5.57 -5.88 4.93
CA THR A 207 -4.86 -7.00 5.54
C THR A 207 -4.74 -6.90 7.06
N GLY A 208 -4.90 -5.70 7.63
CA GLY A 208 -4.57 -5.40 9.02
C GLY A 208 -3.06 -5.31 9.29
N VAL A 209 -2.22 -5.45 8.26
CA VAL A 209 -0.76 -5.45 8.39
C VAL A 209 -0.24 -4.00 8.37
N SER A 210 0.36 -3.55 9.45
CA SER A 210 1.08 -2.28 9.52
C SER A 210 2.51 -2.50 9.05
N GLY A 211 2.86 -1.92 7.91
CA GLY A 211 4.20 -1.91 7.36
C GLY A 211 4.89 -0.57 7.55
N MET A 212 6.11 -0.45 7.03
CA MET A 212 6.86 0.80 7.01
C MET A 212 7.39 1.11 5.61
N THR A 213 7.60 2.39 5.31
CA THR A 213 8.28 2.86 4.10
C THR A 213 9.62 3.45 4.46
N VAL A 214 10.61 3.18 3.62
CA VAL A 214 11.94 3.78 3.72
C VAL A 214 12.27 4.44 2.40
N ASP A 215 12.39 5.76 2.41
CA ASP A 215 12.79 6.54 1.24
C ASP A 215 14.31 6.41 1.05
N ARG A 216 14.76 6.07 -0.18
CA ARG A 216 16.17 6.02 -0.57
C ARG A 216 16.41 6.99 -1.74
N GLU A 217 17.65 7.16 -2.16
CA GLU A 217 17.99 8.06 -3.27
C GLU A 217 17.36 7.65 -4.62
N ALA A 218 17.17 6.35 -4.84
CA ALA A 218 16.72 5.79 -6.11
C ALA A 218 15.30 5.22 -6.08
N ASP A 219 14.70 5.05 -4.90
CA ASP A 219 13.43 4.34 -4.76
C ASP A 219 12.80 4.51 -3.37
N VAL A 220 11.57 3.98 -3.21
CA VAL A 220 10.90 3.81 -1.93
C VAL A 220 10.74 2.32 -1.66
N VAL A 221 11.23 1.87 -0.51
CA VAL A 221 11.08 0.48 -0.05
C VAL A 221 9.89 0.37 0.91
N LEU A 222 9.02 -0.61 0.67
CA LEU A 222 7.97 -1.02 1.61
C LEU A 222 8.43 -2.30 2.31
N LEU A 223 8.45 -2.26 3.63
CA LEU A 223 8.72 -3.40 4.50
C LEU A 223 7.39 -3.82 5.14
N LEU A 224 6.85 -4.95 4.73
CA LEU A 224 5.56 -5.47 5.18
C LEU A 224 5.79 -6.69 6.07
N PRO A 225 5.58 -6.57 7.40
CA PRO A 225 5.83 -7.66 8.33
C PRO A 225 4.85 -8.81 8.07
N VAL A 226 5.38 -10.03 8.00
CA VAL A 226 4.57 -11.24 7.87
C VAL A 226 4.54 -11.94 9.22
N ARG A 227 3.39 -11.93 9.87
CA ARG A 227 3.17 -12.60 11.15
C ARG A 227 2.51 -13.94 10.92
N GLY A 228 3.18 -15.00 11.33
CA GLY A 228 2.73 -16.40 11.21
C GLY A 228 3.27 -17.13 9.95
N ASN A 229 3.45 -18.44 10.08
CA ASN A 229 4.01 -19.32 9.04
C ASN A 229 2.96 -19.86 8.06
N SER A 230 1.75 -19.32 8.06
CA SER A 230 0.68 -19.79 7.18
C SER A 230 0.89 -19.26 5.76
N ARG A 231 1.02 -20.16 4.79
CA ARG A 231 1.06 -19.86 3.36
C ARG A 231 -0.12 -18.96 2.95
N SER A 232 -1.29 -19.18 3.54
CA SER A 232 -2.49 -18.36 3.30
C SER A 232 -2.32 -16.88 3.73
N ALA A 233 -1.56 -16.59 4.78
CA ALA A 233 -1.30 -15.20 5.21
C ALA A 233 -0.34 -14.50 4.23
N HIS A 234 0.67 -15.23 3.74
CA HIS A 234 1.57 -14.74 2.69
C HIS A 234 0.82 -14.42 1.40
N ASP A 235 0.01 -15.37 0.91
CA ASP A 235 -0.74 -15.22 -0.33
C ASP A 235 -1.74 -14.06 -0.26
N LYS A 236 -2.39 -13.86 0.88
CA LYS A 236 -3.28 -12.71 1.11
C LYS A 236 -2.54 -11.38 1.05
N LEU A 237 -1.35 -11.29 1.66
CA LEU A 237 -0.56 -10.06 1.65
C LEU A 237 -0.04 -9.74 0.24
N VAL A 238 0.52 -10.72 -0.46
CA VAL A 238 0.93 -10.59 -1.86
C VAL A 238 -0.22 -10.16 -2.75
N SER A 239 -1.39 -10.81 -2.62
CA SER A 239 -2.60 -10.45 -3.37
C SER A 239 -3.05 -9.02 -3.08
N ALA A 240 -2.99 -8.57 -1.82
CA ALA A 240 -3.35 -7.21 -1.45
C ALA A 240 -2.39 -6.18 -2.07
N VAL A 241 -1.08 -6.43 -2.04
CA VAL A 241 -0.07 -5.57 -2.69
C VAL A 241 -0.36 -5.49 -4.18
N ARG A 242 -0.52 -6.63 -4.84
CA ARG A 242 -0.82 -6.67 -6.29
C ARG A 242 -2.10 -5.89 -6.62
N THR A 243 -3.17 -6.10 -5.88
CA THR A 243 -4.45 -5.39 -6.09
C THR A 243 -4.29 -3.88 -5.95
N VAL A 244 -3.54 -3.41 -4.95
CA VAL A 244 -3.34 -1.97 -4.72
C VAL A 244 -2.50 -1.34 -5.82
N PHE A 245 -1.43 -2.00 -6.25
CA PHE A 245 -0.55 -1.47 -7.30
C PHE A 245 -1.15 -1.58 -8.71
N SER A 246 -2.04 -2.54 -8.97
CA SER A 246 -2.75 -2.69 -10.25
C SER A 246 -4.02 -1.84 -10.36
N ALA A 247 -4.37 -1.06 -9.33
CA ALA A 247 -5.53 -0.17 -9.39
C ALA A 247 -5.31 0.95 -10.44
N GLU A 248 -6.37 1.33 -11.16
CA GLU A 248 -6.31 2.31 -12.27
C GLU A 248 -5.64 3.65 -11.89
N ASN A 249 -5.74 4.05 -10.63
CA ASN A 249 -5.15 5.31 -10.12
C ASN A 249 -3.77 5.12 -9.46
N SER A 250 -3.17 3.93 -9.52
CA SER A 250 -1.87 3.69 -8.91
C SER A 250 -0.76 4.46 -9.61
N GLY A 251 -0.67 4.36 -10.93
CA GLY A 251 0.35 4.98 -11.75
C GLY A 251 1.79 4.52 -11.45
N LEU A 252 1.97 3.55 -10.54
CA LEU A 252 3.27 3.08 -10.08
C LEU A 252 3.48 1.61 -10.41
N THR A 253 4.71 1.28 -10.79
CA THR A 253 5.21 -0.09 -10.84
C THR A 253 6.11 -0.36 -9.64
N CYS A 254 6.04 -1.55 -9.07
CA CYS A 254 7.00 -1.98 -8.07
C CYS A 254 7.50 -3.40 -8.35
N GLY A 255 8.71 -3.68 -7.93
CA GLY A 255 9.19 -5.04 -7.83
C GLY A 255 8.83 -5.63 -6.47
N LEU A 256 8.48 -6.89 -6.44
CA LEU A 256 8.03 -7.61 -5.26
C LEU A 256 8.91 -8.85 -5.05
N ALA A 257 9.67 -8.88 -3.96
CA ALA A 257 10.40 -10.07 -3.56
C ALA A 257 9.54 -10.95 -2.65
N ALA A 258 9.75 -12.26 -2.74
CA ALA A 258 9.08 -13.21 -1.85
C ALA A 258 9.35 -12.89 -0.37
N PRO A 259 8.46 -13.32 0.56
CA PRO A 259 8.69 -13.12 1.99
C PRO A 259 10.00 -13.78 2.44
N MET A 260 10.87 -12.98 3.04
CA MET A 260 12.23 -13.36 3.41
C MET A 260 12.47 -13.16 4.91
N SER A 261 13.43 -13.90 5.46
CA SER A 261 13.91 -13.69 6.83
C SER A 261 14.58 -12.32 6.96
N ARG A 262 14.71 -11.81 8.19
CA ARG A 262 15.34 -10.51 8.43
C ARG A 262 16.77 -10.42 7.90
N SER A 263 17.53 -11.52 7.99
CA SER A 263 18.90 -11.59 7.47
C SER A 263 18.98 -11.40 5.95
N ASP A 264 17.94 -11.75 5.23
CA ASP A 264 17.90 -11.76 3.78
C ASP A 264 17.27 -10.49 3.17
N ILE A 265 16.77 -9.57 4.03
CA ILE A 265 16.17 -8.30 3.59
C ILE A 265 17.06 -7.53 2.61
N PRO A 266 18.38 -7.32 2.86
CA PRO A 266 19.22 -6.58 1.91
C PRO A 266 19.26 -7.21 0.51
N ALA A 267 19.27 -8.54 0.43
CA ALA A 267 19.24 -9.26 -0.86
C ALA A 267 17.87 -9.13 -1.53
N ALA A 268 16.79 -9.29 -0.77
CA ALA A 268 15.42 -9.13 -1.25
C ALA A 268 15.12 -7.71 -1.76
N VAL A 269 15.64 -6.69 -1.08
CA VAL A 269 15.52 -5.28 -1.51
C VAL A 269 16.24 -5.07 -2.84
N LYS A 270 17.43 -5.64 -3.02
CA LYS A 270 18.18 -5.54 -4.28
C LYS A 270 17.41 -6.20 -5.42
N GLU A 271 16.87 -7.39 -5.18
CA GLU A 271 16.04 -8.12 -6.16
C GLU A 271 14.78 -7.31 -6.52
N ALA A 272 14.00 -6.88 -5.55
CA ALA A 272 12.78 -6.10 -5.76
C ALA A 272 13.08 -4.76 -6.47
N ALA A 273 14.18 -4.07 -6.12
CA ALA A 273 14.58 -2.84 -6.80
C ALA A 273 14.86 -3.07 -8.29
N GLU A 274 15.56 -4.13 -8.62
CA GLU A 274 15.85 -4.49 -10.00
C GLU A 274 14.59 -4.84 -10.78
N LEU A 275 13.69 -5.64 -10.19
CA LEU A 275 12.39 -5.98 -10.80
C LEU A 275 11.58 -4.71 -11.10
N GLY A 276 11.47 -3.80 -10.12
CA GLY A 276 10.78 -2.53 -10.29
C GLY A 276 11.39 -1.65 -11.39
N GLN A 277 12.71 -1.55 -11.43
CA GLN A 277 13.44 -0.80 -12.45
C GLN A 277 13.22 -1.37 -13.84
N VAL A 278 13.30 -2.69 -13.99
CA VAL A 278 13.09 -3.35 -15.28
C VAL A 278 11.65 -3.16 -15.77
N ALA A 279 10.67 -3.38 -14.90
CA ALA A 279 9.26 -3.20 -15.25
C ALA A 279 8.96 -1.75 -15.65
N ALA A 280 9.49 -0.77 -14.91
CA ALA A 280 9.30 0.63 -15.20
C ALA A 280 10.04 1.09 -16.48
N ALA A 281 11.29 0.64 -16.68
CA ALA A 281 12.08 0.94 -17.89
C ALA A 281 11.46 0.37 -19.18
N LEU A 282 10.74 -0.74 -19.06
CA LEU A 282 10.03 -1.35 -20.17
C LEU A 282 8.57 -0.87 -20.31
N GLU A 283 8.19 0.17 -19.53
CA GLU A 283 6.86 0.79 -19.56
C GLU A 283 5.72 -0.23 -19.33
N TYR A 284 5.95 -1.17 -18.42
CA TYR A 284 4.91 -2.12 -18.04
C TYR A 284 3.76 -1.39 -17.33
N ALA A 285 2.56 -1.94 -17.44
CA ALA A 285 1.40 -1.39 -16.77
C ALA A 285 1.66 -1.23 -15.26
N PRO A 286 1.03 -0.23 -14.58
CA PRO A 286 1.11 -0.12 -13.14
C PRO A 286 0.77 -1.45 -12.44
N GLY A 287 1.62 -1.88 -11.52
CA GLY A 287 1.48 -3.19 -10.91
C GLY A 287 2.66 -3.60 -10.04
N ALA A 288 2.54 -4.77 -9.40
CA ALA A 288 3.62 -5.39 -8.64
C ALA A 288 4.12 -6.64 -9.38
N TYR A 289 5.40 -6.65 -9.70
CA TYR A 289 6.04 -7.65 -10.53
C TYR A 289 6.98 -8.53 -9.72
N VAL A 290 6.86 -9.84 -9.90
CA VAL A 290 7.73 -10.87 -9.29
C VAL A 290 8.68 -11.44 -10.35
N VAL A 291 9.76 -12.07 -9.90
CA VAL A 291 10.81 -12.57 -10.80
C VAL A 291 10.29 -13.56 -11.84
N GLU A 292 9.32 -14.41 -11.47
CA GLU A 292 8.76 -15.43 -12.36
C GLU A 292 8.02 -14.83 -13.57
N GLU A 293 7.50 -13.62 -13.44
CA GLU A 293 6.73 -12.93 -14.48
C GLU A 293 7.62 -12.19 -15.50
N ILE A 294 8.77 -11.67 -15.04
CA ILE A 294 9.68 -10.85 -15.88
C ILE A 294 11.13 -11.35 -15.84
N MET A 295 11.31 -12.68 -15.65
CA MET A 295 12.62 -13.28 -15.51
C MET A 295 13.50 -13.04 -16.75
N LEU A 296 12.94 -13.17 -17.95
CA LEU A 296 13.68 -12.99 -19.20
C LEU A 296 14.16 -11.55 -19.37
N GLU A 297 13.30 -10.59 -19.01
CA GLU A 297 13.59 -9.16 -19.01
C GLU A 297 14.74 -8.84 -18.05
N VAL A 298 14.69 -9.36 -16.84
CA VAL A 298 15.75 -9.19 -15.83
C VAL A 298 17.06 -9.81 -16.30
N MET A 299 17.03 -11.02 -16.84
CA MET A 299 18.23 -11.67 -17.36
C MET A 299 18.89 -10.86 -18.49
N LEU A 300 18.09 -10.35 -19.42
CA LEU A 300 18.57 -9.51 -20.51
C LEU A 300 19.06 -8.13 -20.03
N TYR A 301 18.40 -7.56 -19.05
CA TYR A 301 18.82 -6.31 -18.42
C TYR A 301 20.19 -6.43 -17.75
N ARG A 302 20.47 -7.59 -17.10
CA ARG A 302 21.77 -7.91 -16.49
C ARG A 302 22.87 -8.19 -17.51
N ALA A 303 22.51 -8.53 -18.77
CA ALA A 303 23.45 -8.92 -19.80
C ALA A 303 23.36 -7.97 -21.02
N PRO A 304 23.83 -6.70 -20.90
CA PRO A 304 23.67 -5.67 -21.93
C PRO A 304 24.30 -6.04 -23.28
N ASP A 305 25.42 -6.76 -23.28
CA ASP A 305 26.07 -7.21 -24.50
C ASP A 305 25.21 -8.25 -25.23
N VAL A 306 24.56 -9.16 -24.49
CA VAL A 306 23.64 -10.15 -25.06
C VAL A 306 22.40 -9.45 -25.61
N ALA A 307 21.82 -8.53 -24.81
CA ALA A 307 20.67 -7.72 -25.21
C ALA A 307 20.96 -6.93 -26.49
N SER A 308 22.11 -6.25 -26.58
CA SER A 308 22.53 -5.52 -27.79
C SER A 308 22.64 -6.41 -29.02
N ARG A 309 23.20 -7.61 -28.88
CA ARG A 309 23.31 -8.57 -29.98
C ARG A 309 21.95 -9.09 -30.44
N LEU A 310 21.03 -9.36 -29.53
CA LEU A 310 19.67 -9.79 -29.86
C LEU A 310 18.87 -8.66 -30.51
N ALA A 311 18.97 -7.45 -29.97
CA ALA A 311 18.35 -6.26 -30.56
C ALA A 311 18.83 -5.99 -31.96
N ALA A 312 20.15 -6.10 -32.21
CA ALA A 312 20.73 -5.95 -33.54
C ALA A 312 20.17 -6.97 -34.55
N LYS A 313 19.87 -8.19 -34.12
CA LYS A 313 19.26 -9.23 -34.97
C LYS A 313 17.85 -8.88 -35.40
N LEU A 314 17.08 -8.17 -34.54
CA LEU A 314 15.73 -7.71 -34.85
C LEU A 314 15.69 -6.31 -35.50
N ALA A 315 16.81 -5.60 -35.57
CA ALA A 315 16.85 -4.25 -36.11
C ALA A 315 16.25 -4.12 -37.52
N PRO A 316 16.43 -5.09 -38.47
CA PRO A 316 15.77 -5.03 -39.80
C PRO A 316 14.23 -5.07 -39.69
N LEU A 317 13.68 -5.86 -38.76
CA LEU A 317 12.24 -5.94 -38.47
C LEU A 317 11.72 -4.62 -37.90
N ILE A 318 12.39 -4.08 -36.90
CA ILE A 318 12.00 -2.82 -36.23
C ILE A 318 12.00 -1.65 -37.21
N ARG A 319 13.05 -1.55 -38.05
CA ARG A 319 13.14 -0.52 -39.09
C ARG A 319 12.07 -0.65 -40.18
N SER A 320 11.49 -1.82 -40.38
CA SER A 320 10.44 -2.03 -41.40
C SER A 320 9.07 -1.47 -41.00
N GLY A 321 8.93 -0.98 -39.76
CA GLY A 321 7.72 -0.33 -39.24
C GLY A 321 6.98 -1.16 -38.20
N SER A 322 6.15 -0.49 -37.40
CA SER A 322 5.44 -1.06 -36.25
C SER A 322 4.51 -2.23 -36.64
N GLN A 323 3.95 -2.21 -37.85
CA GLN A 323 2.95 -3.19 -38.28
C GLN A 323 3.44 -4.66 -38.29
N LEU A 324 4.71 -4.90 -38.56
CA LEU A 324 5.31 -6.25 -38.51
C LEU A 324 5.70 -6.61 -37.07
N VAL A 325 6.13 -5.64 -36.27
CA VAL A 325 6.40 -5.82 -34.82
C VAL A 325 5.13 -6.19 -34.10
N ASP A 326 4.04 -5.41 -34.27
CA ASP A 326 2.73 -5.67 -33.67
C ASP A 326 2.19 -7.05 -34.10
N THR A 327 2.44 -7.42 -35.36
CA THR A 327 2.04 -8.75 -35.86
C THR A 327 2.79 -9.88 -35.16
N LEU A 328 4.09 -9.71 -34.95
CA LEU A 328 4.91 -10.71 -34.25
C LEU A 328 4.49 -10.82 -32.78
N GLU A 329 4.38 -9.70 -32.09
CA GLU A 329 3.97 -9.66 -30.68
C GLU A 329 2.61 -10.32 -30.48
N THR A 330 1.59 -9.89 -31.24
CA THR A 330 0.26 -10.48 -31.16
C THR A 330 0.24 -11.97 -31.47
N PHE A 331 1.04 -12.40 -32.46
CA PHE A 331 1.13 -13.82 -32.82
C PHE A 331 1.73 -14.66 -31.69
N LEU A 332 2.79 -14.17 -31.04
CA LEU A 332 3.43 -14.82 -29.89
C LEU A 332 2.51 -14.84 -28.66
N GLU A 333 1.84 -13.73 -28.34
CA GLU A 333 0.86 -13.62 -27.24
C GLU A 333 -0.35 -14.56 -27.43
N CYS A 334 -0.75 -14.82 -28.66
CA CYS A 334 -1.79 -15.79 -28.98
C CYS A 334 -1.31 -17.25 -28.98
N GLY A 335 -0.12 -17.54 -28.43
CA GLY A 335 0.44 -18.90 -28.41
C GLY A 335 0.68 -19.46 -29.80
N GLN A 336 0.97 -18.60 -30.78
CA GLN A 336 1.21 -18.93 -32.19
C GLN A 336 -0.06 -19.48 -32.93
N GLU A 337 -1.24 -19.25 -32.35
CA GLU A 337 -2.51 -19.66 -32.96
C GLU A 337 -2.94 -18.62 -34.01
N ARG A 338 -2.85 -19.02 -35.32
CA ARG A 338 -3.03 -18.13 -36.47
C ARG A 338 -4.42 -17.49 -36.53
N LYS A 339 -5.48 -18.25 -36.23
CA LYS A 339 -6.86 -17.74 -36.32
C LYS A 339 -7.13 -16.68 -35.27
N THR A 340 -6.65 -16.91 -34.07
CA THR A 340 -6.79 -15.97 -32.94
C THR A 340 -5.96 -14.72 -33.18
N ALA A 341 -4.72 -14.83 -33.62
CA ALA A 341 -3.87 -13.70 -33.96
C ALA A 341 -4.46 -12.85 -35.09
N ALA A 342 -4.95 -13.48 -36.18
CA ALA A 342 -5.58 -12.77 -37.30
C ALA A 342 -6.83 -11.99 -36.85
N ARG A 343 -7.68 -12.59 -36.00
CA ARG A 343 -8.86 -11.92 -35.43
C ARG A 343 -8.46 -10.73 -34.55
N ARG A 344 -7.47 -10.91 -33.66
CA ARG A 344 -7.00 -9.85 -32.76
C ARG A 344 -6.37 -8.67 -33.50
N LEU A 345 -5.72 -8.93 -34.65
CA LEU A 345 -5.16 -7.92 -35.52
C LEU A 345 -6.16 -7.33 -36.52
N PHE A 346 -7.39 -7.82 -36.54
CA PHE A 346 -8.42 -7.43 -37.53
C PHE A 346 -7.98 -7.59 -38.98
N ILE A 347 -7.23 -8.67 -39.30
CA ILE A 347 -6.73 -8.97 -40.66
C ILE A 347 -7.18 -10.36 -41.13
N HIS A 348 -7.15 -10.54 -42.46
CA HIS A 348 -7.37 -11.86 -43.05
C HIS A 348 -6.23 -12.83 -42.71
N PRO A 349 -6.46 -14.14 -42.52
CA PRO A 349 -5.42 -15.14 -42.24
C PRO A 349 -4.30 -15.19 -43.29
N ASN A 350 -4.63 -14.93 -44.57
CA ASN A 350 -3.63 -14.86 -45.64
C ASN A 350 -2.67 -13.66 -45.44
N THR A 351 -3.19 -12.52 -45.01
CA THR A 351 -2.40 -11.33 -44.68
C THR A 351 -1.46 -11.62 -43.50
N LEU A 352 -1.96 -12.31 -42.46
CA LEU A 352 -1.11 -12.75 -41.35
C LEU A 352 0.01 -13.66 -41.86
N SER A 353 -0.32 -14.66 -42.70
CA SER A 353 0.68 -15.59 -43.25
C SER A 353 1.75 -14.88 -44.09
N TYR A 354 1.33 -13.86 -44.85
CA TYR A 354 2.26 -13.00 -45.60
C TYR A 354 3.20 -12.22 -44.67
N ARG A 355 2.63 -11.59 -43.63
CA ARG A 355 3.43 -10.83 -42.68
C ARG A 355 4.42 -11.71 -41.89
N LEU A 356 3.99 -12.89 -41.44
CA LEU A 356 4.88 -13.84 -40.75
C LEU A 356 6.03 -14.30 -41.65
N ARG A 357 5.78 -14.52 -42.95
CA ARG A 357 6.82 -14.83 -43.92
C ARG A 357 7.79 -13.65 -44.08
N ARG A 358 7.27 -12.42 -44.16
CA ARG A 358 8.08 -11.22 -44.26
C ARG A 358 8.97 -11.00 -43.02
N ILE A 359 8.47 -11.34 -41.83
CA ILE A 359 9.26 -11.33 -40.59
C ILE A 359 10.42 -12.33 -40.69
N GLN A 360 10.14 -13.53 -41.18
CA GLN A 360 11.17 -14.55 -41.40
C GLN A 360 12.25 -14.09 -42.41
N ASP A 361 11.85 -13.45 -43.51
CA ASP A 361 12.80 -12.93 -44.50
C ASP A 361 13.72 -11.85 -43.92
N LEU A 362 13.19 -10.99 -43.03
CA LEU A 362 13.95 -9.89 -42.42
C LEU A 362 14.88 -10.34 -41.30
N THR A 363 14.45 -11.33 -40.51
CA THR A 363 15.17 -11.76 -39.29
C THR A 363 15.99 -13.04 -39.50
N HIS A 364 15.69 -13.79 -40.56
CA HIS A 364 16.14 -15.18 -40.78
C HIS A 364 15.75 -16.13 -39.65
N LEU A 365 14.66 -15.82 -38.94
CA LEU A 365 14.07 -16.61 -37.84
C LEU A 365 12.62 -16.93 -38.18
N SER A 366 12.22 -18.18 -38.03
CA SER A 366 10.85 -18.60 -38.30
C SER A 366 9.94 -18.36 -37.08
N PRO A 367 8.89 -17.53 -37.21
CA PRO A 367 7.93 -17.32 -36.09
C PRO A 367 7.13 -18.58 -35.70
N THR A 368 7.29 -19.68 -36.44
CA THR A 368 6.60 -20.95 -36.20
C THR A 368 7.54 -22.06 -35.73
N ASN A 369 8.84 -21.81 -35.69
CA ASN A 369 9.83 -22.75 -35.16
C ASN A 369 10.05 -22.43 -33.68
N SER A 370 9.89 -23.42 -32.79
CA SER A 370 9.96 -23.22 -31.33
C SER A 370 11.28 -22.64 -30.84
N ARG A 371 12.41 -23.00 -31.48
CA ARG A 371 13.72 -22.45 -31.13
C ARG A 371 13.87 -20.99 -31.55
N ASP A 372 13.40 -20.66 -32.75
CA ASP A 372 13.50 -19.31 -33.30
C ASP A 372 12.54 -18.35 -32.58
N VAL A 373 11.39 -18.84 -32.09
CA VAL A 373 10.40 -18.10 -31.30
C VAL A 373 11.04 -17.57 -30.02
N GLY A 374 11.82 -18.38 -29.31
CA GLY A 374 12.54 -17.91 -28.11
C GLY A 374 13.53 -16.78 -28.43
N VAL A 375 14.22 -16.84 -29.56
CA VAL A 375 15.14 -15.79 -30.02
C VAL A 375 14.37 -14.53 -30.42
N LEU A 376 13.22 -14.68 -31.10
CA LEU A 376 12.35 -13.55 -31.48
C LEU A 376 11.80 -12.83 -30.27
N GLN A 377 11.29 -13.58 -29.26
CA GLN A 377 10.82 -13.01 -28.01
C GLN A 377 11.92 -12.26 -27.27
N ALA A 378 13.06 -12.91 -27.04
CA ALA A 378 14.21 -12.30 -26.40
C ALA A 378 14.71 -11.05 -27.14
N GLY A 379 14.67 -11.06 -28.47
CA GLY A 379 15.07 -9.94 -29.31
C GLY A 379 14.11 -8.73 -29.22
N LEU A 380 12.79 -8.96 -29.12
CA LEU A 380 11.80 -7.89 -28.89
C LEU A 380 12.06 -7.22 -27.54
N ILE A 381 12.20 -8.00 -26.46
CA ILE A 381 12.50 -7.50 -25.12
C ILE A 381 13.83 -6.75 -25.12
N ALA A 382 14.87 -7.35 -25.70
CA ALA A 382 16.21 -6.73 -25.81
C ALA A 382 16.18 -5.39 -26.54
N SER A 383 15.36 -5.27 -27.58
CA SER A 383 15.20 -4.01 -28.31
C SER A 383 14.58 -2.91 -27.47
N ARG A 384 13.60 -3.25 -26.61
CA ARG A 384 13.01 -2.30 -25.66
C ARG A 384 14.04 -1.89 -24.59
N ILE A 385 14.81 -2.85 -24.05
CA ILE A 385 15.87 -2.58 -23.05
C ILE A 385 16.95 -1.64 -23.62
N VAL A 386 17.38 -1.87 -24.86
CA VAL A 386 18.42 -1.04 -25.49
C VAL A 386 17.91 0.38 -25.76
N ASN A 387 16.64 0.53 -26.10
CA ASN A 387 16.02 1.85 -26.35
C ASN A 387 15.68 2.62 -25.06
N SER A 388 15.54 1.94 -23.90
CA SER A 388 15.24 2.58 -22.60
C SER A 388 16.48 3.07 -21.85
N ARG A 389 17.69 2.70 -22.31
CA ARG A 389 18.99 3.14 -21.76
C ARG A 389 19.52 4.38 -22.46
#